data_cfc108e3e57afb9ccb7998409e505cfa
#
_entry.id   cfc108e3e57afb9ccb7998409e505cfa
#
_cell.length_a   1.000
_cell.length_b   1.000
_cell.length_c   1.000
_cell.angle_alpha   90.00
_cell.angle_beta   90.00
_cell.angle_gamma   90.00
#
_symmetry.space_group_name_H-M   'P 1'
#
loop_
_entity.id
_entity.type
_entity.pdbx_description
1 polymer ?
#
loop_
_entity_poly.entity_id
_entity_poly.type
_entity_poly.pdbx_seq_one_letter_code
_entity_poly.pdbx_strand_id
1 'polypeptide(L)'
;VSSFISNDAGVTLDSGSESVLLTLNQPEDNHNGGNIAFGPDRLLYIGFGDGGGAGDAHGTIGNGQRLTTLLGKMLRIDVDSGSPYGIPAGNPFASHAVCPAAGRSTSECPEIYAWGFRNPWRWSFDRSNGELWLADVGQGQWEEVDKVVVGGNYGWRCREGAHNYSPTTAGCSTAPLIEPVAEYDHTLGYSITGGYVYRGTQTTSLRGRYLFGDFGSGRIFAWIPENATADAPRKPTQLLASGLSIASFAQGNDGELYVVAYDSLRKIVFQPPAASASLPEKLSATGCVSASDVTKPADGLIPYDINAAFWSDGASKQRWIALPDGANATVQNDGDWSFPIGTVLMKNFRVDARLIETRLLKRHNDGNWSGATYEWNTAQTDATLLRGGAVRDIGSGHQWLFPSESQCLECHTSIADRALGLESQQLDRNFTYPQTTRTANQVVTLTSVGVVTGANSTAPLPDPFDTSKPLSDRARAYLHTNCSQCHRPGGPTPSAMDLRFNTAFAATGTCNVAPQSGDLGVGAAAKLIAPGASASSIVVNRANRRDEHGMPPLGSLAVDTAGVTLLKSWIDSLTGC
;
A
#
# COMPACT_ATOMS: atom_id res chain seq x y z
N VAL A 1 14.69 -5.96 -29.07
CA VAL A 1 13.48 -6.67 -29.51
C VAL A 1 13.88 -7.55 -30.69
N SER A 2 13.55 -8.83 -30.62
CA SER A 2 13.89 -9.81 -31.65
C SER A 2 12.67 -10.67 -31.99
N SER A 3 12.66 -11.24 -33.18
CA SER A 3 11.73 -12.28 -33.61
C SER A 3 12.44 -13.62 -33.75
N PHE A 4 11.70 -14.72 -33.51
CA PHE A 4 12.17 -16.10 -33.68
C PHE A 4 11.12 -16.90 -34.43
N ILE A 5 11.55 -17.95 -35.12
CA ILE A 5 10.67 -18.89 -35.83
C ILE A 5 10.30 -20.02 -34.88
N SER A 6 9.01 -20.38 -34.87
CA SER A 6 8.52 -21.61 -34.27
C SER A 6 8.12 -22.59 -35.37
N ASN A 7 8.64 -23.83 -35.31
CA ASN A 7 8.32 -24.90 -36.26
C ASN A 7 7.26 -25.87 -35.72
N ASP A 8 6.70 -25.62 -34.53
CA ASP A 8 5.78 -26.50 -33.80
C ASP A 8 4.57 -25.76 -33.22
N ALA A 9 4.06 -24.78 -33.96
CA ALA A 9 2.88 -23.96 -33.58
C ALA A 9 3.06 -23.16 -32.29
N GLY A 10 4.27 -22.70 -31.99
CA GLY A 10 4.55 -21.83 -30.85
C GLY A 10 4.91 -22.58 -29.55
N VAL A 11 5.10 -23.89 -29.59
CA VAL A 11 5.53 -24.68 -28.42
C VAL A 11 6.99 -24.44 -28.10
N THR A 12 7.85 -24.38 -29.12
CA THR A 12 9.28 -24.05 -28.99
C THR A 12 9.70 -22.99 -29.99
N LEU A 13 10.83 -22.31 -29.72
CA LEU A 13 11.45 -21.34 -30.61
C LEU A 13 12.79 -21.89 -31.11
N ASP A 14 13.04 -21.73 -32.42
CA ASP A 14 14.35 -22.02 -33.00
C ASP A 14 15.33 -20.90 -32.62
N SER A 15 16.25 -21.17 -31.70
CA SER A 15 17.24 -20.19 -31.22
C SER A 15 18.21 -19.72 -32.30
N GLY A 16 18.40 -20.52 -33.39
CA GLY A 16 19.21 -20.14 -34.53
C GLY A 16 18.52 -19.20 -35.50
N SER A 17 17.22 -18.94 -35.34
CA SER A 17 16.40 -18.10 -36.22
C SER A 17 16.25 -16.66 -35.75
N GLU A 18 17.02 -16.22 -34.73
CA GLU A 18 16.90 -14.87 -34.20
C GLU A 18 17.07 -13.82 -35.31
N SER A 19 16.09 -12.92 -35.43
CA SER A 19 16.17 -11.72 -36.24
C SER A 19 15.96 -10.49 -35.35
N VAL A 20 17.00 -9.68 -35.21
CA VAL A 20 16.95 -8.47 -34.38
C VAL A 20 16.14 -7.40 -35.10
N LEU A 21 15.02 -7.00 -34.51
CA LEU A 21 14.14 -5.95 -35.03
C LEU A 21 14.63 -4.57 -34.57
N LEU A 22 14.84 -4.39 -33.28
CA LEU A 22 15.20 -3.10 -32.70
C LEU A 22 16.18 -3.27 -31.55
N THR A 23 17.25 -2.48 -31.58
CA THR A 23 18.21 -2.36 -30.48
C THR A 23 18.23 -0.92 -29.99
N LEU A 24 18.24 -0.75 -28.66
CA LEU A 24 18.32 0.57 -28.02
C LEU A 24 19.29 0.51 -26.85
N ASN A 25 20.27 1.42 -26.86
CA ASN A 25 21.19 1.56 -25.74
C ASN A 25 20.49 2.19 -24.55
N GLN A 26 20.65 1.56 -23.37
CA GLN A 26 20.13 2.04 -22.12
C GLN A 26 21.24 2.76 -21.34
N PRO A 27 21.03 4.01 -20.90
CA PRO A 27 22.06 4.75 -20.17
C PRO A 27 22.25 4.28 -18.72
N GLU A 28 21.21 3.75 -18.10
CA GLU A 28 21.21 3.28 -16.70
C GLU A 28 20.62 1.88 -16.58
N ASP A 29 20.76 1.26 -15.40
CA ASP A 29 20.30 -0.12 -15.12
C ASP A 29 18.79 -0.22 -14.85
N ASN A 30 18.08 0.89 -14.83
CA ASN A 30 16.63 0.96 -14.55
C ASN A 30 15.87 1.71 -15.66
N HIS A 31 14.53 1.69 -15.59
CA HIS A 31 13.60 2.26 -16.58
C HIS A 31 13.83 1.73 -18.01
N ASN A 32 14.16 0.46 -18.11
CA ASN A 32 14.57 -0.13 -19.39
C ASN A 32 13.38 -0.66 -20.23
N GLY A 33 12.15 -0.59 -19.70
CA GLY A 33 10.97 -1.13 -20.38
C GLY A 33 10.90 -2.65 -20.30
N GLY A 34 10.36 -3.29 -21.35
CA GLY A 34 10.28 -4.75 -21.47
C GLY A 34 8.88 -5.30 -21.73
N ASN A 35 7.86 -4.46 -21.73
CA ASN A 35 6.54 -4.87 -22.15
C ASN A 35 6.36 -4.62 -23.65
N ILE A 36 5.91 -5.66 -24.37
CA ILE A 36 5.58 -5.61 -25.79
C ILE A 36 4.25 -6.32 -26.03
N ALA A 37 3.46 -5.82 -26.96
CA ALA A 37 2.23 -6.50 -27.40
C ALA A 37 1.81 -6.04 -28.80
N PHE A 38 1.09 -6.91 -29.50
CA PHE A 38 0.40 -6.52 -30.71
C PHE A 38 -0.89 -5.79 -30.37
N GLY A 39 -1.10 -4.65 -31.01
CA GLY A 39 -2.36 -3.92 -30.95
C GLY A 39 -3.47 -4.57 -31.78
N PRO A 40 -4.72 -4.09 -31.64
CA PRO A 40 -5.83 -4.54 -32.49
C PRO A 40 -5.62 -4.24 -33.98
N ASP A 41 -4.71 -3.33 -34.29
CA ASP A 41 -4.25 -2.97 -35.64
C ASP A 41 -3.16 -3.91 -36.19
N ARG A 42 -2.77 -4.97 -35.41
CA ARG A 42 -1.72 -5.94 -35.70
C ARG A 42 -0.30 -5.35 -35.75
N LEU A 43 -0.11 -4.13 -35.31
CA LEU A 43 1.20 -3.51 -35.19
C LEU A 43 1.82 -3.83 -33.83
N LEU A 44 3.15 -3.89 -33.75
CA LEU A 44 3.85 -4.17 -32.51
C LEU A 44 4.07 -2.86 -31.75
N TYR A 45 3.59 -2.83 -30.50
CA TYR A 45 3.81 -1.74 -29.56
C TYR A 45 4.90 -2.11 -28.56
N ILE A 46 5.76 -1.14 -28.22
CA ILE A 46 6.93 -1.35 -27.36
C ILE A 46 7.04 -0.15 -26.43
N GLY A 47 7.03 -0.39 -25.10
CA GLY A 47 7.23 0.65 -24.09
C GLY A 47 8.70 0.73 -23.66
N PHE A 48 9.31 1.92 -23.73
CA PHE A 48 10.62 2.21 -23.14
C PHE A 48 10.53 3.36 -22.16
N GLY A 49 11.20 3.20 -21.00
CA GLY A 49 11.37 4.28 -20.05
C GLY A 49 12.38 5.33 -20.49
N ASP A 50 12.56 6.36 -19.69
CA ASP A 50 13.43 7.52 -19.96
C ASP A 50 14.93 7.18 -19.96
N GLY A 51 15.28 5.92 -19.66
CA GLY A 51 16.64 5.42 -19.62
C GLY A 51 17.27 5.46 -18.24
N GLY A 52 16.48 5.76 -17.19
CA GLY A 52 16.86 5.58 -15.81
C GLY A 52 17.40 6.81 -15.09
N GLY A 53 17.80 6.57 -13.84
CA GLY A 53 18.23 7.64 -12.95
C GLY A 53 17.09 8.47 -12.39
N ALA A 54 17.43 9.54 -11.68
CA ALA A 54 16.46 10.45 -11.09
C ALA A 54 16.23 11.68 -11.97
N GLY A 55 14.96 12.06 -12.16
CA GLY A 55 14.56 13.33 -12.76
C GLY A 55 14.87 13.47 -14.25
N ASP A 56 15.06 12.35 -14.98
CA ASP A 56 15.38 12.33 -16.41
C ASP A 56 16.53 13.30 -16.77
N ALA A 57 17.68 13.13 -16.09
CA ALA A 57 18.83 14.03 -16.20
C ALA A 57 19.62 13.87 -17.51
N HIS A 58 19.12 13.11 -18.47
CA HIS A 58 19.76 12.80 -19.74
C HIS A 58 19.64 13.94 -20.78
N GLY A 59 20.32 15.05 -20.50
CA GLY A 59 20.34 16.26 -21.33
C GLY A 59 19.33 17.32 -20.88
N THR A 60 19.32 18.45 -21.58
CA THR A 60 18.61 19.66 -21.13
C THR A 60 17.09 19.52 -21.06
N ILE A 61 16.48 18.73 -21.97
CA ILE A 61 15.02 18.54 -22.00
C ILE A 61 14.57 17.18 -21.47
N GLY A 62 15.53 16.29 -21.12
CA GLY A 62 15.25 14.91 -20.76
C GLY A 62 14.83 14.02 -21.94
N ASN A 63 14.90 12.70 -21.75
CA ASN A 63 14.51 11.74 -22.79
C ASN A 63 12.99 11.66 -22.96
N GLY A 64 12.21 11.85 -21.89
CA GLY A 64 10.75 11.82 -21.95
C GLY A 64 10.20 12.79 -22.98
N GLN A 65 10.72 14.03 -23.04
CA GLN A 65 10.28 15.07 -23.96
C GLN A 65 11.08 15.13 -25.27
N ARG A 66 12.20 14.41 -25.39
CA ARG A 66 13.04 14.45 -26.60
C ARG A 66 12.52 13.50 -27.67
N LEU A 67 12.04 14.04 -28.78
CA LEU A 67 11.49 13.25 -29.90
C LEU A 67 12.55 12.61 -30.84
N THR A 68 13.81 12.97 -30.67
CA THR A 68 14.95 12.42 -31.41
C THR A 68 15.60 11.20 -30.78
N THR A 69 14.89 10.56 -29.84
CA THR A 69 15.27 9.32 -29.13
C THR A 69 14.05 8.44 -28.94
N LEU A 70 14.26 7.13 -28.78
CA LEU A 70 13.23 6.15 -28.50
C LEU A 70 12.97 5.95 -26.99
N LEU A 71 13.79 6.58 -26.12
CA LEU A 71 13.64 6.52 -24.67
C LEU A 71 12.49 7.43 -24.19
N GLY A 72 11.74 6.96 -23.16
CA GLY A 72 10.57 7.64 -22.62
C GLY A 72 9.36 7.65 -23.57
N LYS A 73 9.17 6.56 -24.31
CA LYS A 73 8.22 6.46 -25.44
C LYS A 73 7.39 5.17 -25.40
N MET A 74 6.20 5.29 -25.94
CA MET A 74 5.48 4.18 -26.56
C MET A 74 5.80 4.20 -28.04
N LEU A 75 6.40 3.13 -28.56
CA LEU A 75 6.69 2.94 -29.97
C LEU A 75 5.64 2.08 -30.63
N ARG A 76 5.48 2.24 -31.97
CA ARG A 76 4.64 1.37 -32.81
C ARG A 76 5.33 1.11 -34.12
N ILE A 77 5.56 -0.17 -34.46
CA ILE A 77 6.25 -0.63 -35.67
C ILE A 77 5.44 -1.72 -36.38
N ASP A 78 5.68 -1.89 -37.64
CA ASP A 78 5.12 -2.96 -38.48
C ASP A 78 6.19 -4.03 -38.70
N VAL A 79 6.04 -5.19 -38.09
CA VAL A 79 6.99 -6.29 -38.18
C VAL A 79 6.79 -7.17 -39.43
N ASP A 80 5.67 -6.97 -40.13
CA ASP A 80 5.31 -7.71 -41.35
C ASP A 80 5.74 -6.99 -42.62
N SER A 81 6.24 -5.74 -42.51
CA SER A 81 6.71 -4.94 -43.64
C SER A 81 8.06 -4.29 -43.35
N GLY A 82 8.80 -3.98 -44.41
CA GLY A 82 10.12 -3.35 -44.30
C GLY A 82 11.24 -4.30 -43.85
N SER A 83 12.42 -3.74 -43.57
CA SER A 83 13.57 -4.47 -43.02
C SER A 83 14.40 -3.52 -42.16
N PRO A 84 14.60 -3.75 -40.88
CA PRO A 84 14.10 -4.89 -40.08
C PRO A 84 12.62 -4.78 -39.71
N TYR A 85 11.97 -3.64 -39.89
CA TYR A 85 10.53 -3.37 -39.68
C TYR A 85 10.09 -2.20 -40.55
N GLY A 86 8.79 -2.04 -40.75
CA GLY A 86 8.17 -0.89 -41.40
C GLY A 86 7.68 0.16 -40.41
N ILE A 87 7.50 1.38 -40.87
CA ILE A 87 6.91 2.47 -40.12
C ILE A 87 5.43 2.62 -40.49
N PRO A 88 4.50 2.46 -39.52
CA PRO A 88 3.08 2.67 -39.79
C PRO A 88 2.78 4.11 -40.19
N ALA A 89 2.06 4.32 -41.30
CA ALA A 89 1.71 5.64 -41.81
C ALA A 89 0.92 6.51 -40.81
N GLY A 90 0.25 5.89 -39.82
CA GLY A 90 -0.48 6.56 -38.75
C GLY A 90 0.41 6.99 -37.57
N ASN A 91 1.71 6.83 -37.61
CA ASN A 91 2.60 7.39 -36.58
C ASN A 91 2.79 8.90 -36.79
N PRO A 92 2.98 9.70 -35.73
CA PRO A 92 3.07 11.16 -35.82
C PRO A 92 4.19 11.65 -36.76
N PHE A 93 5.30 10.91 -36.80
CA PHE A 93 6.51 11.30 -37.53
C PHE A 93 6.85 10.32 -38.66
N ALA A 94 5.86 9.63 -39.22
CA ALA A 94 6.04 8.53 -40.19
C ALA A 94 6.86 8.88 -41.45
N SER A 95 6.95 10.15 -41.80
CA SER A 95 7.74 10.61 -42.98
C SER A 95 9.24 10.77 -42.72
N HIS A 96 9.69 10.63 -41.45
CA HIS A 96 11.07 10.81 -41.07
C HIS A 96 11.88 9.51 -41.23
N ALA A 97 13.21 9.62 -41.21
CA ALA A 97 14.09 8.46 -41.25
C ALA A 97 14.05 7.71 -39.91
N VAL A 98 14.10 6.35 -39.99
CA VAL A 98 14.18 5.44 -38.84
C VAL A 98 15.31 5.86 -37.89
N CYS A 99 15.01 5.83 -36.59
CA CYS A 99 16.00 6.20 -35.57
C CYS A 99 17.13 5.18 -35.48
N PRO A 100 18.41 5.65 -35.43
CA PRO A 100 19.55 4.75 -35.36
C PRO A 100 19.58 4.04 -33.98
N ALA A 101 20.15 2.83 -33.94
CA ALA A 101 20.33 2.02 -32.72
C ALA A 101 21.11 2.75 -31.63
N ALA A 102 21.97 3.70 -31.98
CA ALA A 102 22.66 4.58 -31.02
C ALA A 102 21.70 5.57 -30.30
N GLY A 103 20.41 5.53 -30.62
CA GLY A 103 19.34 6.17 -29.86
C GLY A 103 19.24 7.69 -30.01
N ARG A 104 19.92 8.33 -30.96
CA ARG A 104 19.75 9.76 -31.24
C ARG A 104 19.72 10.02 -32.74
N SER A 105 18.65 10.63 -33.21
CA SER A 105 18.44 11.12 -34.54
C SER A 105 18.63 12.64 -34.62
N THR A 106 18.74 13.17 -35.84
CA THR A 106 18.70 14.62 -36.11
C THR A 106 17.26 15.13 -36.33
N SER A 107 16.31 14.20 -36.55
CA SER A 107 14.88 14.47 -36.67
C SER A 107 14.10 13.60 -35.69
N GLU A 108 12.80 13.86 -35.53
CA GLU A 108 11.90 13.07 -34.73
C GLU A 108 11.84 11.63 -35.21
N CYS A 109 11.83 10.67 -34.27
CA CYS A 109 11.82 9.25 -34.55
C CYS A 109 10.44 8.80 -35.06
N PRO A 110 10.36 8.18 -36.25
CA PRO A 110 9.08 7.77 -36.84
C PRO A 110 8.42 6.57 -36.11
N GLU A 111 9.17 5.85 -35.32
CA GLU A 111 8.66 4.75 -34.48
C GLU A 111 7.75 5.24 -33.35
N ILE A 112 7.86 6.52 -32.99
CA ILE A 112 7.11 7.09 -31.85
C ILE A 112 5.61 7.06 -32.12
N TYR A 113 4.85 6.43 -31.19
CA TYR A 113 3.40 6.48 -31.13
C TYR A 113 2.93 7.57 -30.16
N ALA A 114 3.55 7.63 -28.95
CA ALA A 114 3.31 8.60 -27.90
C ALA A 114 4.59 8.78 -27.06
N TRP A 115 4.66 9.85 -26.27
CA TRP A 115 5.86 10.19 -25.51
C TRP A 115 5.54 10.86 -24.16
N GLY A 116 6.59 11.15 -23.40
CA GLY A 116 6.47 11.79 -22.10
C GLY A 116 6.25 10.79 -20.97
N PHE A 117 6.83 9.58 -21.09
CA PHE A 117 6.80 8.55 -20.07
C PHE A 117 8.13 8.49 -19.32
N ARG A 118 8.05 8.13 -18.02
CA ARG A 118 9.20 7.89 -17.17
C ARG A 118 9.63 6.42 -17.18
N ASN A 119 8.74 5.54 -16.78
CA ASN A 119 8.98 4.09 -16.70
C ASN A 119 7.67 3.34 -16.93
N PRO A 120 7.19 3.27 -18.18
CA PRO A 120 5.95 2.60 -18.54
C PRO A 120 6.09 1.09 -18.32
N TRP A 121 5.72 0.66 -17.09
CA TRP A 121 6.04 -0.68 -16.60
C TRP A 121 5.19 -1.76 -17.27
N ARG A 122 3.84 -1.68 -17.11
CA ARG A 122 2.90 -2.56 -17.80
C ARG A 122 1.78 -1.74 -18.44
N TRP A 123 1.33 -2.24 -19.55
CA TRP A 123 0.25 -1.67 -20.31
C TRP A 123 -0.52 -2.77 -21.06
N SER A 124 -1.73 -2.50 -21.45
CA SER A 124 -2.60 -3.47 -22.10
C SER A 124 -3.62 -2.79 -23.00
N PHE A 125 -4.10 -3.53 -23.98
CA PHE A 125 -5.25 -3.12 -24.76
C PHE A 125 -6.54 -3.63 -24.14
N ASP A 126 -7.55 -2.76 -24.05
CA ASP A 126 -8.91 -3.20 -23.76
C ASP A 126 -9.45 -4.01 -24.92
N ARG A 127 -9.74 -5.29 -24.69
CA ARG A 127 -10.23 -6.23 -25.73
C ARG A 127 -11.57 -5.81 -26.35
N SER A 128 -12.35 -4.94 -25.70
CA SER A 128 -13.67 -4.54 -26.14
C SER A 128 -13.64 -3.40 -27.17
N ASN A 129 -12.73 -2.46 -27.01
CA ASN A 129 -12.72 -1.23 -27.81
C ASN A 129 -11.35 -0.85 -28.36
N GLY A 130 -10.28 -1.59 -27.98
CA GLY A 130 -8.92 -1.34 -28.44
C GLY A 130 -8.22 -0.18 -27.76
N GLU A 131 -8.75 0.40 -26.69
CA GLU A 131 -8.08 1.46 -25.93
C GLU A 131 -6.80 0.94 -25.29
N LEU A 132 -5.71 1.72 -25.38
CA LEU A 132 -4.43 1.41 -24.77
C LEU A 132 -4.37 2.06 -23.37
N TRP A 133 -4.20 1.25 -22.36
CA TRP A 133 -4.06 1.64 -20.97
C TRP A 133 -2.65 1.34 -20.48
N LEU A 134 -1.99 2.32 -19.86
CA LEU A 134 -0.60 2.25 -19.46
C LEU A 134 -0.46 2.73 -18.02
N ALA A 135 0.42 2.08 -17.26
CA ALA A 135 0.86 2.53 -15.96
C ALA A 135 2.29 3.02 -16.03
N ASP A 136 2.51 4.26 -15.65
CA ASP A 136 3.82 4.91 -15.61
C ASP A 136 4.28 5.11 -14.17
N VAL A 137 5.45 4.55 -13.83
CA VAL A 137 6.01 4.62 -12.48
C VAL A 137 6.61 6.00 -12.26
N GLY A 138 6.11 6.69 -11.25
CA GLY A 138 6.52 8.03 -10.90
C GLY A 138 7.90 8.14 -10.25
N GLN A 139 8.32 9.38 -9.98
CA GLN A 139 9.67 9.65 -9.45
C GLN A 139 9.72 9.60 -7.93
N GLY A 140 8.80 10.26 -7.24
CA GLY A 140 8.90 10.39 -5.82
C GLY A 140 7.63 10.81 -5.07
N GLN A 141 6.57 11.11 -5.79
CA GLN A 141 5.31 11.54 -5.17
C GLN A 141 4.06 10.91 -5.78
N TRP A 142 4.02 10.67 -7.08
CA TRP A 142 2.80 10.26 -7.78
C TRP A 142 3.03 9.09 -8.72
N GLU A 143 2.10 8.16 -8.70
CA GLU A 143 1.97 7.06 -9.65
C GLU A 143 0.76 7.33 -10.54
N GLU A 144 0.82 6.98 -11.83
CA GLU A 144 -0.22 7.34 -12.78
C GLU A 144 -0.67 6.23 -13.72
N VAL A 145 -1.90 6.36 -14.20
CA VAL A 145 -2.51 5.54 -15.25
C VAL A 145 -2.95 6.43 -16.39
N ASP A 146 -2.54 6.08 -17.59
CA ASP A 146 -2.83 6.81 -18.81
C ASP A 146 -3.69 6.02 -19.79
N LYS A 147 -4.57 6.72 -20.51
CA LYS A 147 -5.15 6.23 -21.77
C LYS A 147 -4.33 6.77 -22.94
N VAL A 148 -3.55 5.89 -23.55
CA VAL A 148 -2.56 6.31 -24.52
C VAL A 148 -3.17 6.44 -25.93
N VAL A 149 -2.98 7.61 -26.53
CA VAL A 149 -3.44 7.93 -27.88
C VAL A 149 -2.26 8.30 -28.78
N VAL A 150 -2.43 8.14 -30.07
CA VAL A 150 -1.42 8.52 -31.06
C VAL A 150 -1.09 10.01 -30.98
N GLY A 151 0.21 10.34 -30.93
CA GLY A 151 0.68 11.73 -30.83
C GLY A 151 0.49 12.37 -29.45
N GLY A 152 0.11 11.57 -28.42
CA GLY A 152 -0.06 12.06 -27.06
C GLY A 152 1.27 12.34 -26.34
N ASN A 153 1.31 13.44 -25.58
CA ASN A 153 2.40 13.79 -24.66
C ASN A 153 1.89 13.69 -23.21
N TYR A 154 2.47 12.76 -22.43
CA TYR A 154 2.03 12.42 -21.06
C TYR A 154 2.83 13.16 -19.98
N GLY A 155 3.72 14.04 -20.37
CA GLY A 155 4.21 15.12 -19.51
C GLY A 155 5.54 14.88 -18.83
N TRP A 156 6.05 13.69 -18.67
CA TRP A 156 7.34 13.46 -18.03
C TRP A 156 8.47 14.10 -18.86
N ARG A 157 9.37 14.91 -18.28
CA ARG A 157 9.58 15.28 -16.86
C ARG A 157 8.95 16.64 -16.48
N CYS A 158 8.11 17.22 -17.27
CA CYS A 158 7.41 18.45 -16.93
C CYS A 158 6.43 18.22 -15.77
N ARG A 159 5.85 17.02 -15.76
CA ARG A 159 4.85 16.54 -14.83
C ARG A 159 5.29 15.23 -14.17
N GLU A 160 4.74 14.97 -12.97
CA GLU A 160 4.66 13.67 -12.31
C GLU A 160 3.20 13.51 -11.90
N GLY A 161 2.48 12.57 -12.52
CA GLY A 161 1.03 12.61 -12.49
C GLY A 161 0.47 13.90 -13.10
N ALA A 162 -0.62 14.41 -12.56
CA ALA A 162 -1.18 15.71 -12.92
C ALA A 162 -0.42 16.91 -12.30
N HIS A 163 0.72 16.67 -11.64
CA HIS A 163 1.42 17.66 -10.82
C HIS A 163 2.69 18.18 -11.49
N ASN A 164 3.06 19.42 -11.19
CA ASN A 164 4.29 20.00 -11.72
C ASN A 164 5.52 19.34 -11.09
N TYR A 165 6.40 18.77 -11.92
CA TYR A 165 7.70 18.25 -11.49
C TYR A 165 8.84 19.20 -11.87
N SER A 166 9.09 19.40 -13.16
CA SER A 166 10.10 20.33 -13.68
C SER A 166 9.52 21.23 -14.79
N PRO A 167 8.53 22.08 -14.47
CA PRO A 167 7.72 22.78 -15.47
C PRO A 167 8.50 23.84 -16.26
N THR A 168 9.68 24.25 -15.78
CA THR A 168 10.57 25.22 -16.45
C THR A 168 11.52 24.57 -17.45
N THR A 169 11.50 23.24 -17.58
CA THR A 169 12.30 22.53 -18.60
C THR A 169 11.88 23.01 -20.00
N ALA A 170 12.85 23.22 -20.87
CA ALA A 170 12.59 23.63 -22.25
C ALA A 170 11.66 22.62 -22.94
N GLY A 171 10.61 23.09 -23.60
CA GLY A 171 9.58 22.26 -24.21
C GLY A 171 8.34 22.02 -23.35
N CYS A 172 8.40 22.21 -22.03
CA CYS A 172 7.25 22.01 -21.14
C CYS A 172 6.13 23.06 -21.32
N SER A 173 6.46 24.25 -21.76
CA SER A 173 5.51 25.37 -21.87
C SER A 173 4.71 25.43 -23.18
N THR A 174 5.05 24.63 -24.17
CA THR A 174 4.55 24.77 -25.54
C THR A 174 3.76 23.58 -26.05
N ALA A 175 3.84 22.40 -25.41
CA ALA A 175 3.12 21.21 -25.83
C ALA A 175 1.83 21.03 -25.01
N PRO A 176 0.70 20.69 -25.65
CA PRO A 176 -0.47 20.22 -24.91
C PRO A 176 -0.11 18.91 -24.22
N LEU A 177 -0.19 18.90 -22.89
CA LEU A 177 0.03 17.69 -22.09
C LEU A 177 -1.31 16.97 -21.86
N ILE A 178 -1.28 15.65 -21.90
CA ILE A 178 -2.44 14.81 -21.55
C ILE A 178 -2.29 14.42 -20.09
N GLU A 179 -3.29 14.76 -19.30
CA GLU A 179 -3.34 14.42 -17.89
C GLU A 179 -3.72 12.94 -17.70
N PRO A 180 -3.22 12.26 -16.64
CA PRO A 180 -3.58 10.88 -16.36
C PRO A 180 -5.07 10.72 -16.07
N VAL A 181 -5.62 9.54 -16.32
CA VAL A 181 -7.00 9.20 -15.99
C VAL A 181 -7.15 8.83 -14.51
N ALA A 182 -6.10 8.25 -13.93
CA ALA A 182 -6.03 7.97 -12.51
C ALA A 182 -4.61 8.21 -11.99
N GLU A 183 -4.52 8.66 -10.75
CA GLU A 183 -3.25 8.86 -10.04
C GLU A 183 -3.41 8.63 -8.55
N TYR A 184 -2.32 8.28 -7.89
CA TYR A 184 -2.28 8.18 -6.43
C TYR A 184 -0.89 8.56 -5.91
N ASP A 185 -0.87 9.15 -4.72
CA ASP A 185 0.35 9.55 -4.05
C ASP A 185 1.06 8.38 -3.35
N HIS A 186 2.31 8.60 -2.97
CA HIS A 186 3.14 7.59 -2.31
C HIS A 186 2.68 7.19 -0.90
N THR A 187 1.57 7.72 -0.39
CA THR A 187 0.92 7.19 0.82
C THR A 187 0.12 5.93 0.53
N LEU A 188 -0.32 5.74 -0.71
CA LEU A 188 -1.07 4.57 -1.14
C LEU A 188 -0.20 3.49 -1.78
N GLY A 189 0.89 3.85 -2.43
CA GLY A 189 1.82 2.95 -3.10
C GLY A 189 2.90 3.77 -3.79
N TYR A 190 3.98 3.14 -4.21
CA TYR A 190 5.16 3.86 -4.72
C TYR A 190 5.82 3.20 -5.93
N SER A 191 5.14 2.24 -6.53
CA SER A 191 5.58 1.61 -7.78
C SER A 191 4.40 0.92 -8.45
N ILE A 192 3.70 1.67 -9.29
CA ILE A 192 2.55 1.13 -10.02
C ILE A 192 2.98 0.02 -10.96
N THR A 193 2.23 -1.08 -10.94
CA THR A 193 2.48 -2.21 -11.84
C THR A 193 1.73 -2.08 -13.16
N GLY A 194 0.53 -1.52 -13.13
CA GLY A 194 -0.41 -1.57 -14.24
C GLY A 194 -1.36 -2.76 -14.16
N GLY A 195 -2.09 -3.02 -15.23
CA GLY A 195 -3.12 -4.04 -15.22
C GLY A 195 -3.94 -4.13 -16.51
N TYR A 196 -5.23 -4.44 -16.38
CA TYR A 196 -6.15 -4.64 -17.51
C TYR A 196 -7.53 -4.07 -17.24
N VAL A 197 -8.24 -3.70 -18.31
CA VAL A 197 -9.70 -3.50 -18.21
C VAL A 197 -10.38 -4.84 -18.01
N TYR A 198 -11.10 -4.98 -16.89
CA TYR A 198 -11.79 -6.21 -16.55
C TYR A 198 -12.93 -6.48 -17.52
N ARG A 199 -12.90 -7.64 -18.17
CA ARG A 199 -13.90 -8.09 -19.15
C ARG A 199 -14.51 -9.46 -18.81
N GLY A 200 -14.18 -9.99 -17.62
CA GLY A 200 -14.75 -11.20 -17.08
C GLY A 200 -16.23 -11.09 -16.74
N THR A 201 -16.82 -12.21 -16.36
CA THR A 201 -18.24 -12.34 -16.05
C THR A 201 -18.51 -12.58 -14.57
N GLN A 202 -17.50 -12.95 -13.78
CA GLN A 202 -17.68 -13.29 -12.38
C GLN A 202 -17.97 -12.06 -11.50
N THR A 203 -17.50 -10.87 -11.90
CA THR A 203 -17.71 -9.63 -11.15
C THR A 203 -18.31 -8.55 -12.05
N THR A 204 -19.62 -8.58 -12.20
CA THR A 204 -20.33 -7.66 -13.11
C THR A 204 -20.14 -6.19 -12.76
N SER A 205 -19.98 -5.84 -11.48
CA SER A 205 -19.74 -4.47 -10.99
C SER A 205 -18.39 -3.89 -11.40
N LEU A 206 -17.40 -4.73 -11.69
CA LEU A 206 -16.07 -4.30 -12.14
C LEU A 206 -15.92 -4.35 -13.66
N ARG A 207 -16.91 -4.86 -14.38
CA ARG A 207 -16.81 -4.98 -15.83
C ARG A 207 -16.69 -3.61 -16.49
N GLY A 208 -15.64 -3.44 -17.30
CA GLY A 208 -15.31 -2.18 -17.94
C GLY A 208 -14.44 -1.25 -17.09
N ARG A 209 -14.04 -1.67 -15.89
CA ARG A 209 -13.12 -0.90 -15.02
C ARG A 209 -11.69 -1.35 -15.27
N TYR A 210 -10.75 -0.41 -15.25
CA TYR A 210 -9.33 -0.75 -15.30
C TYR A 210 -8.87 -1.15 -13.91
N LEU A 211 -8.43 -2.41 -13.76
CA LEU A 211 -7.86 -2.95 -12.53
C LEU A 211 -6.35 -2.97 -12.65
N PHE A 212 -5.66 -2.50 -11.62
CA PHE A 212 -4.21 -2.39 -11.60
C PHE A 212 -3.67 -2.57 -10.18
N GLY A 213 -2.36 -2.77 -10.06
CA GLY A 213 -1.72 -2.99 -8.78
C GLY A 213 -0.53 -2.08 -8.55
N ASP A 214 -0.07 -2.07 -7.31
CA ASP A 214 1.17 -1.46 -6.88
C ASP A 214 2.12 -2.54 -6.34
N PHE A 215 3.33 -2.57 -6.85
CA PHE A 215 4.35 -3.55 -6.51
C PHE A 215 4.78 -3.45 -5.05
N GLY A 216 4.96 -2.23 -4.57
CA GLY A 216 5.53 -1.98 -3.27
C GLY A 216 4.55 -2.15 -2.13
N SER A 217 3.31 -1.69 -2.30
CA SER A 217 2.28 -1.80 -1.27
C SER A 217 1.44 -3.07 -1.37
N GLY A 218 1.49 -3.79 -2.51
CA GLY A 218 0.64 -4.94 -2.77
C GLY A 218 -0.85 -4.60 -2.88
N ARG A 219 -1.20 -3.34 -3.06
CA ARG A 219 -2.58 -2.91 -3.25
C ARG A 219 -3.05 -3.19 -4.67
N ILE A 220 -4.33 -3.54 -4.77
CA ILE A 220 -5.03 -3.66 -6.05
C ILE A 220 -6.11 -2.60 -6.08
N PHE A 221 -6.13 -1.84 -7.15
CA PHE A 221 -7.03 -0.73 -7.39
C PHE A 221 -7.93 -0.98 -8.59
N ALA A 222 -9.06 -0.26 -8.63
CA ALA A 222 -9.84 -0.08 -9.83
C ALA A 222 -10.02 1.41 -10.12
N TRP A 223 -9.92 1.81 -11.38
CA TRP A 223 -10.39 3.10 -11.81
C TRP A 223 -11.92 3.07 -11.99
N ILE A 224 -12.62 3.79 -11.12
CA ILE A 224 -14.08 3.91 -11.09
C ILE A 224 -14.41 5.40 -11.13
N PRO A 225 -14.65 5.98 -12.31
CA PRO A 225 -14.85 7.43 -12.46
C PRO A 225 -15.97 8.00 -11.56
N GLU A 226 -17.00 7.21 -11.28
CA GLU A 226 -18.14 7.61 -10.45
C GLU A 226 -17.77 7.78 -8.97
N ASN A 227 -16.64 7.21 -8.54
CA ASN A 227 -16.12 7.37 -7.18
C ASN A 227 -15.18 8.59 -7.05
N ALA A 228 -14.85 9.25 -8.16
CA ALA A 228 -14.05 10.47 -8.15
C ALA A 228 -14.81 11.61 -7.48
N THR A 229 -14.10 12.41 -6.68
CA THR A 229 -14.66 13.59 -6.01
C THR A 229 -14.04 14.87 -6.59
N ALA A 230 -14.64 16.02 -6.32
CA ALA A 230 -14.09 17.30 -6.76
C ALA A 230 -12.68 17.57 -6.20
N ASP A 231 -12.42 17.11 -4.96
CA ASP A 231 -11.12 17.27 -4.29
C ASP A 231 -10.09 16.20 -4.67
N ALA A 232 -10.54 15.09 -5.26
CA ALA A 232 -9.70 13.98 -5.69
C ALA A 232 -10.22 13.37 -7.01
N PRO A 233 -10.14 14.11 -8.12
CA PRO A 233 -10.82 13.75 -9.37
C PRO A 233 -10.21 12.53 -10.07
N ARG A 234 -9.00 12.10 -9.71
CA ARG A 234 -8.28 10.98 -10.33
C ARG A 234 -7.95 9.84 -9.35
N LYS A 235 -8.38 9.95 -8.09
CA LYS A 235 -8.06 8.94 -7.08
C LYS A 235 -8.73 7.61 -7.39
N PRO A 236 -7.96 6.51 -7.52
CA PRO A 236 -8.54 5.19 -7.77
C PRO A 236 -9.19 4.61 -6.50
N THR A 237 -10.11 3.68 -6.72
CA THR A 237 -10.72 2.92 -5.63
C THR A 237 -9.85 1.73 -5.27
N GLN A 238 -9.38 1.64 -4.03
CA GLN A 238 -8.68 0.45 -3.54
C GLN A 238 -9.67 -0.71 -3.38
N LEU A 239 -9.38 -1.84 -4.02
CA LEU A 239 -10.17 -3.06 -3.91
C LEU A 239 -9.64 -4.01 -2.84
N LEU A 240 -8.30 -4.12 -2.74
CA LEU A 240 -7.65 -5.11 -1.89
C LEU A 240 -6.24 -4.61 -1.48
N ALA A 241 -5.83 -4.91 -0.25
CA ALA A 241 -4.44 -4.90 0.17
C ALA A 241 -3.99 -6.37 0.27
N SER A 242 -3.29 -6.86 -0.74
CA SER A 242 -2.96 -8.28 -0.87
C SER A 242 -1.70 -8.69 -0.10
N GLY A 243 -0.83 -7.74 0.20
CA GLY A 243 0.50 -7.99 0.76
C GLY A 243 1.46 -8.71 -0.21
N LEU A 244 1.11 -8.82 -1.50
CA LEU A 244 1.94 -9.45 -2.53
C LEU A 244 2.85 -8.41 -3.19
N SER A 245 4.04 -8.81 -3.61
CA SER A 245 4.85 -8.02 -4.55
C SER A 245 4.33 -8.26 -5.97
N ILE A 246 3.42 -7.39 -6.41
CA ILE A 246 2.69 -7.54 -7.68
C ILE A 246 3.58 -7.11 -8.84
N ALA A 247 4.19 -8.06 -9.55
CA ALA A 247 5.10 -7.78 -10.67
C ALA A 247 4.37 -7.56 -12.00
N SER A 248 3.19 -8.17 -12.19
CA SER A 248 2.41 -8.09 -13.41
C SER A 248 0.97 -8.55 -13.20
N PHE A 249 0.16 -8.36 -14.23
CA PHE A 249 -1.16 -8.97 -14.39
C PHE A 249 -1.22 -9.80 -15.66
N ALA A 250 -2.18 -10.69 -15.72
CA ALA A 250 -2.55 -11.41 -16.93
C ALA A 250 -4.07 -11.48 -17.06
N GLN A 251 -4.54 -11.57 -18.30
CA GLN A 251 -5.97 -11.72 -18.59
C GLN A 251 -6.22 -13.04 -19.31
N GLY A 252 -7.07 -13.88 -18.71
CA GLY A 252 -7.53 -15.13 -19.33
C GLY A 252 -8.37 -14.92 -20.57
N ASN A 253 -8.59 -15.99 -21.35
CA ASN A 253 -9.46 -15.93 -22.52
C ASN A 253 -10.91 -15.61 -22.15
N ASP A 254 -11.33 -15.97 -20.92
CA ASP A 254 -12.62 -15.67 -20.30
C ASP A 254 -12.75 -14.21 -19.82
N GLY A 255 -11.68 -13.41 -19.94
CA GLY A 255 -11.64 -12.02 -19.47
C GLY A 255 -11.39 -11.87 -17.97
N GLU A 256 -11.23 -12.98 -17.24
CA GLU A 256 -10.86 -12.96 -15.83
C GLU A 256 -9.39 -12.56 -15.65
N LEU A 257 -9.08 -11.93 -14.52
CA LEU A 257 -7.74 -11.40 -14.27
C LEU A 257 -6.95 -12.25 -13.27
N TYR A 258 -5.65 -12.28 -13.50
CA TYR A 258 -4.67 -12.95 -12.65
C TYR A 258 -3.61 -11.94 -12.21
N VAL A 259 -3.18 -12.06 -10.96
CA VAL A 259 -2.04 -11.34 -10.39
C VAL A 259 -0.82 -12.24 -10.51
N VAL A 260 0.24 -11.71 -11.08
CA VAL A 260 1.56 -12.35 -11.15
C VAL A 260 2.42 -11.72 -10.06
N ALA A 261 2.61 -12.42 -8.96
CA ALA A 261 3.56 -12.06 -7.91
C ALA A 261 4.88 -12.80 -8.12
N TYR A 262 5.93 -12.44 -7.39
CA TYR A 262 7.24 -13.09 -7.55
C TYR A 262 7.21 -14.59 -7.32
N ASP A 263 6.35 -15.05 -6.41
CA ASP A 263 6.32 -16.44 -5.93
C ASP A 263 5.05 -17.20 -6.35
N SER A 264 4.09 -16.50 -6.95
CA SER A 264 2.77 -17.10 -7.20
C SER A 264 2.00 -16.44 -8.33
N LEU A 265 1.18 -17.26 -9.01
CA LEU A 265 0.13 -16.80 -9.91
C LEU A 265 -1.22 -16.97 -9.20
N ARG A 266 -1.98 -15.89 -9.05
CA ARG A 266 -3.26 -15.87 -8.34
C ARG A 266 -4.37 -15.34 -9.22
N LYS A 267 -5.49 -16.04 -9.28
CA LYS A 267 -6.70 -15.54 -9.94
C LYS A 267 -7.37 -14.49 -9.04
N ILE A 268 -7.76 -13.37 -9.61
CA ILE A 268 -8.65 -12.44 -8.92
C ILE A 268 -10.05 -13.07 -8.95
N VAL A 269 -10.52 -13.47 -7.78
CA VAL A 269 -11.87 -14.00 -7.60
C VAL A 269 -12.64 -12.99 -6.77
N PHE A 270 -13.65 -12.40 -7.36
CA PHE A 270 -14.64 -11.69 -6.57
C PHE A 270 -15.55 -12.74 -5.94
N GLN A 271 -15.33 -13.02 -4.66
CA GLN A 271 -16.42 -13.56 -3.87
C GLN A 271 -17.29 -12.37 -3.45
N PRO A 272 -18.55 -12.30 -3.88
CA PRO A 272 -19.50 -11.51 -3.11
C PRO A 272 -19.36 -12.01 -1.68
N PRO A 273 -19.25 -11.13 -0.66
CA PRO A 273 -19.19 -11.58 0.71
C PRO A 273 -20.27 -12.65 0.83
N ALA A 274 -19.86 -13.90 1.13
CA ALA A 274 -20.78 -15.02 1.35
C ALA A 274 -21.80 -14.42 2.27
N ALA A 275 -23.09 -14.40 1.92
CA ALA A 275 -24.09 -13.54 2.55
C ALA A 275 -23.80 -13.39 4.04
N SER A 276 -22.79 -12.62 4.35
CA SER A 276 -22.43 -12.25 5.69
C SER A 276 -23.63 -11.44 6.05
N ALA A 277 -24.42 -11.96 6.96
CA ALA A 277 -25.55 -11.25 7.50
C ALA A 277 -25.03 -9.83 7.68
N SER A 278 -25.55 -8.89 6.88
CA SER A 278 -25.03 -7.52 6.79
C SER A 278 -24.80 -7.07 8.21
N LEU A 279 -23.59 -6.64 8.54
CA LEU A 279 -23.30 -6.21 9.91
C LEU A 279 -24.45 -5.35 10.38
N PRO A 280 -25.06 -5.65 11.53
CA PRO A 280 -26.24 -4.93 11.99
C PRO A 280 -25.97 -3.43 12.02
N GLU A 281 -26.94 -2.63 11.62
CA GLU A 281 -26.84 -1.15 11.65
C GLU A 281 -26.61 -0.63 13.09
N LYS A 282 -27.06 -1.36 14.09
CA LYS A 282 -26.93 -1.02 15.50
C LYS A 282 -25.98 -1.97 16.20
N LEU A 283 -25.12 -1.43 17.05
CA LEU A 283 -24.19 -2.22 17.87
C LEU A 283 -24.96 -3.17 18.79
N SER A 284 -26.09 -2.74 19.34
CA SER A 284 -27.00 -3.55 20.17
C SER A 284 -27.49 -4.83 19.48
N ALA A 285 -27.56 -4.85 18.16
CA ALA A 285 -28.00 -6.00 17.38
C ALA A 285 -26.86 -6.96 16.98
N THR A 286 -25.60 -6.66 17.33
CA THR A 286 -24.43 -7.49 16.95
C THR A 286 -24.26 -8.74 17.80
N GLY A 287 -24.86 -8.79 18.98
CA GLY A 287 -24.57 -9.80 20.00
C GLY A 287 -23.26 -9.59 20.76
N CYS A 288 -22.51 -8.55 20.46
CA CYS A 288 -21.23 -8.23 21.14
C CYS A 288 -21.40 -7.40 22.40
N VAL A 289 -22.58 -6.84 22.63
CA VAL A 289 -22.90 -6.01 23.80
C VAL A 289 -24.10 -6.59 24.56
N SER A 290 -24.21 -6.27 25.86
CA SER A 290 -25.30 -6.73 26.68
C SER A 290 -26.63 -6.18 26.21
N ALA A 291 -27.66 -7.03 26.14
CA ALA A 291 -29.01 -6.63 25.77
C ALA A 291 -29.66 -5.67 26.77
N SER A 292 -29.23 -5.69 28.05
CA SER A 292 -29.74 -4.81 29.12
C SER A 292 -28.96 -3.51 29.25
N ASP A 293 -27.72 -3.47 28.78
CA ASP A 293 -26.84 -2.29 28.85
C ASP A 293 -25.81 -2.34 27.74
N VAL A 294 -26.10 -1.70 26.62
CA VAL A 294 -25.25 -1.71 25.42
C VAL A 294 -23.85 -1.11 25.65
N THR A 295 -23.62 -0.41 26.74
CA THR A 295 -22.29 0.10 27.10
C THR A 295 -21.37 -0.96 27.71
N LYS A 296 -21.90 -2.15 27.97
CA LYS A 296 -21.18 -3.31 28.51
C LYS A 296 -21.04 -4.42 27.50
N PRO A 297 -19.96 -5.22 27.56
CA PRO A 297 -19.84 -6.39 26.72
C PRO A 297 -20.95 -7.40 27.00
N ALA A 298 -21.29 -8.21 25.98
CA ALA A 298 -22.13 -9.38 26.17
C ALA A 298 -21.40 -10.44 27.00
N ASP A 299 -22.20 -11.34 27.62
CA ASP A 299 -21.65 -12.52 28.30
C ASP A 299 -20.84 -13.37 27.31
N GLY A 300 -19.74 -13.96 27.79
CA GLY A 300 -18.83 -14.75 26.95
C GLY A 300 -17.70 -13.97 26.29
N LEU A 301 -17.73 -12.63 26.25
CA LEU A 301 -16.59 -11.84 25.84
C LEU A 301 -15.52 -11.80 26.93
N ILE A 302 -14.29 -12.19 26.57
CA ILE A 302 -13.14 -12.30 27.48
C ILE A 302 -12.38 -10.97 27.46
N PRO A 303 -12.37 -10.22 28.58
CA PRO A 303 -11.64 -8.95 28.64
C PRO A 303 -10.13 -9.19 28.72
N TYR A 304 -9.37 -8.27 28.10
CA TYR A 304 -7.91 -8.25 28.22
C TYR A 304 -7.37 -6.82 28.17
N ASP A 305 -6.13 -6.66 28.61
CA ASP A 305 -5.40 -5.40 28.48
C ASP A 305 -3.96 -5.67 28.05
N ILE A 306 -3.26 -4.64 27.62
CA ILE A 306 -1.92 -4.71 27.03
C ILE A 306 -0.94 -3.83 27.81
N ASN A 307 0.36 -4.18 27.76
CA ASN A 307 1.41 -3.46 28.47
C ASN A 307 1.72 -2.09 27.83
N ALA A 308 1.91 -2.08 26.52
CA ALA A 308 2.20 -0.86 25.76
C ALA A 308 1.01 -0.52 24.86
N ALA A 309 0.39 0.62 25.08
CA ALA A 309 -0.83 1.02 24.36
C ALA A 309 -0.49 1.67 23.01
N PHE A 310 -1.20 1.26 21.95
CA PHE A 310 -1.21 1.97 20.68
C PHE A 310 -1.86 3.34 20.84
N TRP A 311 -1.22 4.39 20.33
CA TRP A 311 -1.76 5.75 20.37
C TRP A 311 -3.03 5.87 19.54
N SER A 312 -4.04 6.54 20.05
CA SER A 312 -5.26 6.90 19.32
C SER A 312 -5.84 8.18 19.94
N ASP A 313 -5.22 9.30 19.63
CA ASP A 313 -5.67 10.66 19.99
C ASP A 313 -6.07 10.82 21.48
N GLY A 314 -5.31 10.17 22.38
CA GLY A 314 -5.53 10.23 23.83
C GLY A 314 -6.68 9.36 24.36
N ALA A 315 -7.39 8.61 23.51
CA ALA A 315 -8.49 7.76 23.96
C ALA A 315 -8.02 6.60 24.84
N SER A 316 -8.72 6.35 25.93
CA SER A 316 -8.63 5.12 26.68
C SER A 316 -9.36 3.98 25.95
N LYS A 317 -8.88 2.75 26.15
CA LYS A 317 -9.39 1.59 25.41
C LYS A 317 -9.74 0.44 26.33
N GLN A 318 -10.88 -0.19 26.05
CA GLN A 318 -11.27 -1.48 26.63
C GLN A 318 -11.31 -2.51 25.51
N ARG A 319 -10.92 -3.77 25.80
CA ARG A 319 -10.73 -4.78 24.76
C ARG A 319 -11.29 -6.12 25.19
N TRP A 320 -11.86 -6.85 24.23
CA TRP A 320 -12.42 -8.17 24.45
C TRP A 320 -12.17 -9.10 23.26
N ILE A 321 -12.12 -10.40 23.57
CA ILE A 321 -12.04 -11.50 22.62
C ILE A 321 -13.31 -12.34 22.76
N ALA A 322 -13.95 -12.67 21.65
CA ALA A 322 -14.94 -13.75 21.57
C ALA A 322 -14.40 -14.85 20.67
N LEU A 323 -14.35 -16.07 21.15
CA LEU A 323 -13.97 -17.27 20.41
C LEU A 323 -15.19 -18.15 20.19
N PRO A 324 -15.24 -18.94 19.09
CA PRO A 324 -16.20 -20.03 18.95
C PRO A 324 -16.00 -21.06 20.06
N ASP A 325 -17.10 -21.73 20.44
CA ASP A 325 -17.08 -22.78 21.47
C ASP A 325 -16.07 -23.87 21.13
N GLY A 326 -15.23 -24.21 22.11
CA GLY A 326 -14.21 -25.25 21.97
C GLY A 326 -13.00 -24.89 21.09
N ALA A 327 -12.96 -23.69 20.54
CA ALA A 327 -11.81 -23.21 19.77
C ALA A 327 -10.85 -22.37 20.62
N ASN A 328 -9.57 -22.34 20.23
CA ASN A 328 -8.52 -21.57 20.91
C ASN A 328 -7.64 -20.83 19.90
N ALA A 329 -6.98 -19.78 20.34
CA ALA A 329 -5.91 -19.12 19.63
C ALA A 329 -4.61 -19.93 19.77
N THR A 330 -3.67 -19.72 18.84
CA THR A 330 -2.33 -20.32 18.85
C THR A 330 -1.27 -19.25 18.77
N VAL A 331 -0.13 -19.44 19.45
CA VAL A 331 0.99 -18.50 19.38
C VAL A 331 1.87 -18.84 18.18
N GLN A 332 2.18 -17.82 17.38
CA GLN A 332 3.10 -17.92 16.24
C GLN A 332 4.56 -17.78 16.68
N ASN A 333 5.51 -18.08 15.78
CA ASN A 333 6.95 -18.04 16.08
C ASN A 333 7.48 -16.65 16.47
N ASP A 334 6.81 -15.59 16.05
CA ASP A 334 7.14 -14.18 16.37
C ASP A 334 6.45 -13.67 17.64
N GLY A 335 5.61 -14.49 18.28
CA GLY A 335 4.88 -14.16 19.49
C GLY A 335 3.46 -13.64 19.27
N ASP A 336 3.09 -13.31 18.05
CA ASP A 336 1.72 -12.90 17.67
C ASP A 336 0.74 -14.08 17.83
N TRP A 337 -0.52 -13.79 18.16
CA TRP A 337 -1.56 -14.80 18.33
C TRP A 337 -2.42 -14.95 17.09
N SER A 338 -2.52 -16.16 16.55
CA SER A 338 -3.44 -16.52 15.48
C SER A 338 -4.76 -17.03 16.04
N PHE A 339 -5.86 -16.56 15.48
CA PHE A 339 -7.20 -16.81 15.98
C PHE A 339 -8.01 -17.72 15.05
N PRO A 340 -8.92 -18.58 15.57
CA PRO A 340 -9.75 -19.45 14.76
C PRO A 340 -10.81 -18.66 13.96
N ILE A 341 -11.34 -19.29 12.90
CA ILE A 341 -12.52 -18.79 12.17
C ILE A 341 -13.67 -18.57 13.16
N GLY A 342 -14.40 -17.47 12.98
CA GLY A 342 -15.51 -17.07 13.84
C GLY A 342 -15.13 -16.17 15.01
N THR A 343 -13.82 -15.93 15.25
CA THR A 343 -13.34 -14.99 16.27
C THR A 343 -13.85 -13.58 16.02
N VAL A 344 -14.24 -12.90 17.10
CA VAL A 344 -14.54 -11.46 17.12
C VAL A 344 -13.66 -10.76 18.15
N LEU A 345 -12.94 -9.73 17.72
CA LEU A 345 -12.22 -8.82 18.62
C LEU A 345 -13.03 -7.53 18.73
N MET A 346 -13.37 -7.13 19.96
CA MET A 346 -14.09 -5.89 20.23
C MET A 346 -13.19 -4.90 20.97
N LYS A 347 -13.24 -3.64 20.57
CA LYS A 347 -12.47 -2.56 21.17
C LYS A 347 -13.33 -1.31 21.31
N ASN A 348 -13.51 -0.83 22.55
CA ASN A 348 -14.15 0.43 22.85
C ASN A 348 -13.12 1.54 23.01
N PHE A 349 -13.42 2.72 22.47
CA PHE A 349 -12.64 3.94 22.61
C PHE A 349 -13.43 4.96 23.42
N ARG A 350 -12.79 5.52 24.46
CA ARG A 350 -13.37 6.54 25.31
C ARG A 350 -12.51 7.79 25.36
N VAL A 351 -13.15 8.93 25.20
CA VAL A 351 -12.57 10.25 25.44
C VAL A 351 -13.41 10.92 26.53
N ASP A 352 -12.77 11.45 27.57
CA ASP A 352 -13.44 12.05 28.74
C ASP A 352 -14.54 11.15 29.31
N ALA A 353 -14.26 9.87 29.47
CA ALA A 353 -15.16 8.82 29.95
C ALA A 353 -16.35 8.48 29.01
N ARG A 354 -16.60 9.25 27.93
CA ARG A 354 -17.65 8.95 26.94
C ARG A 354 -17.17 7.90 25.96
N LEU A 355 -18.04 6.96 25.61
CA LEU A 355 -17.84 6.09 24.46
C LEU A 355 -17.96 6.92 23.18
N ILE A 356 -16.92 6.88 22.36
CA ILE A 356 -16.90 7.56 21.07
C ILE A 356 -17.09 6.55 19.95
N GLU A 357 -16.39 5.44 20.04
CA GLU A 357 -16.32 4.42 19.01
C GLU A 357 -16.24 3.02 19.60
N THR A 358 -16.90 2.06 18.94
CA THR A 358 -16.64 0.62 19.12
C THR A 358 -16.19 0.05 17.79
N ARG A 359 -15.05 -0.63 17.76
CA ARG A 359 -14.57 -1.40 16.60
C ARG A 359 -14.76 -2.87 16.85
N LEU A 360 -15.27 -3.55 15.83
CA LEU A 360 -15.31 -5.01 15.75
C LEU A 360 -14.37 -5.46 14.64
N LEU A 361 -13.56 -6.46 14.92
CA LEU A 361 -12.76 -7.15 13.93
C LEU A 361 -13.18 -8.62 13.95
N LYS A 362 -13.69 -9.15 12.83
CA LYS A 362 -14.26 -10.50 12.73
C LYS A 362 -13.48 -11.34 11.74
N ARG A 363 -13.14 -12.58 12.13
CA ARG A 363 -12.61 -13.60 11.22
C ARG A 363 -13.77 -14.41 10.63
N HIS A 364 -13.96 -14.32 9.32
CA HIS A 364 -15.05 -14.96 8.59
C HIS A 364 -14.74 -16.42 8.25
N ASN A 365 -15.78 -17.15 7.78
CA ASN A 365 -15.68 -18.57 7.43
C ASN A 365 -14.69 -18.86 6.28
N ASP A 366 -14.39 -17.88 5.46
CA ASP A 366 -13.37 -17.94 4.40
C ASP A 366 -11.93 -17.70 4.92
N GLY A 367 -11.78 -17.50 6.21
CA GLY A 367 -10.51 -17.20 6.87
C GLY A 367 -10.09 -15.74 6.82
N ASN A 368 -10.79 -14.89 6.08
CA ASN A 368 -10.50 -13.47 5.99
C ASN A 368 -11.02 -12.70 7.21
N TRP A 369 -10.42 -11.54 7.46
CA TRP A 369 -10.85 -10.61 8.49
C TRP A 369 -11.55 -9.41 7.88
N SER A 370 -12.56 -8.89 8.57
CA SER A 370 -13.14 -7.58 8.29
C SER A 370 -13.25 -6.74 9.54
N GLY A 371 -13.07 -5.44 9.39
CA GLY A 371 -13.28 -4.45 10.44
C GLY A 371 -14.63 -3.76 10.31
N ALA A 372 -15.22 -3.36 11.43
CA ALA A 372 -16.43 -2.53 11.47
C ALA A 372 -16.31 -1.46 12.53
N THR A 373 -16.70 -0.25 12.17
CA THR A 373 -16.68 0.92 13.05
C THR A 373 -18.11 1.31 13.41
N TYR A 374 -18.39 1.44 14.69
CA TYR A 374 -19.67 1.90 15.24
C TYR A 374 -19.47 3.23 15.98
N GLU A 375 -20.14 4.28 15.51
CA GLU A 375 -20.16 5.61 16.11
C GLU A 375 -21.23 5.68 17.21
N TRP A 376 -20.83 6.04 18.44
CA TRP A 376 -21.75 6.20 19.56
C TRP A 376 -22.56 7.49 19.47
N ASN A 377 -23.85 7.40 19.74
CA ASN A 377 -24.68 8.59 19.89
C ASN A 377 -24.31 9.35 21.18
N THR A 378 -24.64 10.64 21.21
CA THR A 378 -24.33 11.51 22.37
C THR A 378 -25.04 11.09 23.65
N ALA A 379 -26.20 10.44 23.53
CA ALA A 379 -26.97 9.93 24.65
C ALA A 379 -26.38 8.64 25.27
N GLN A 380 -25.38 8.04 24.64
CA GLN A 380 -24.72 6.80 25.07
C GLN A 380 -25.69 5.60 25.18
N THR A 381 -26.73 5.60 24.33
CA THR A 381 -27.78 4.57 24.35
C THR A 381 -27.56 3.49 23.29
N ASP A 382 -26.82 3.78 22.22
CA ASP A 382 -26.39 2.81 21.20
C ASP A 382 -25.34 3.43 20.28
N ALA A 383 -24.71 2.59 19.44
CA ALA A 383 -23.82 3.01 18.38
C ALA A 383 -24.33 2.53 17.02
N THR A 384 -24.07 3.32 15.99
CA THR A 384 -24.51 3.06 14.61
C THR A 384 -23.31 2.72 13.73
N LEU A 385 -23.46 1.70 12.87
CA LEU A 385 -22.45 1.28 11.92
C LEU A 385 -22.14 2.44 10.95
N LEU A 386 -20.88 2.81 10.88
CA LEU A 386 -20.38 3.85 10.00
C LEU A 386 -19.66 3.21 8.82
N ARG A 387 -20.32 3.18 7.66
CA ARG A 387 -19.73 2.69 6.41
C ARG A 387 -18.91 3.80 5.76
N GLY A 388 -17.74 3.47 5.21
CA GLY A 388 -16.91 4.40 4.46
C GLY A 388 -16.00 5.34 5.26
N GLY A 389 -16.06 5.30 6.59
CA GLY A 389 -15.23 6.15 7.45
C GLY A 389 -15.69 7.60 7.54
N ALA A 390 -15.21 8.36 8.52
CA ALA A 390 -15.48 9.78 8.67
C ALA A 390 -14.51 10.47 9.65
N VAL A 391 -14.36 11.78 9.52
CA VAL A 391 -13.79 12.64 10.58
C VAL A 391 -14.93 13.43 11.22
N ARG A 392 -14.95 13.47 12.55
CA ARG A 392 -15.97 14.19 13.34
C ARG A 392 -15.32 15.01 14.45
N ASP A 393 -15.89 16.17 14.74
CA ASP A 393 -15.65 16.85 16.01
C ASP A 393 -16.46 16.14 17.11
N ILE A 394 -15.77 15.51 18.04
CA ILE A 394 -16.38 14.78 19.17
C ILE A 394 -16.58 15.67 20.40
N GLY A 395 -16.31 16.94 20.29
CA GLY A 395 -16.47 17.99 21.30
C GLY A 395 -15.17 18.73 21.59
N SER A 396 -15.29 20.02 21.92
CA SER A 396 -14.15 20.89 22.27
C SER A 396 -13.09 21.02 21.16
N GLY A 397 -13.48 20.87 19.90
CA GLY A 397 -12.54 20.91 18.75
C GLY A 397 -11.69 19.66 18.59
N HIS A 398 -11.97 18.59 19.35
CA HIS A 398 -11.28 17.33 19.24
C HIS A 398 -11.77 16.57 18.01
N GLN A 399 -10.97 16.57 16.95
CA GLN A 399 -11.25 15.82 15.74
C GLN A 399 -10.94 14.33 15.95
N TRP A 400 -11.89 13.46 15.56
CA TRP A 400 -11.77 12.02 15.67
C TRP A 400 -11.94 11.34 14.33
N LEU A 401 -11.00 10.46 13.97
CA LEU A 401 -11.08 9.66 12.75
C LEU A 401 -11.75 8.31 13.04
N PHE A 402 -12.94 8.12 12.47
CA PHE A 402 -13.58 6.82 12.36
C PHE A 402 -13.08 6.13 11.10
N PRO A 403 -12.32 5.03 11.18
CA PRO A 403 -11.82 4.36 9.98
C PRO A 403 -12.93 3.64 9.21
N SER A 404 -12.78 3.58 7.90
CA SER A 404 -13.60 2.70 7.05
C SER A 404 -13.23 1.22 7.27
N GLU A 405 -14.07 0.32 6.74
CA GLU A 405 -13.80 -1.13 6.78
C GLU A 405 -12.44 -1.49 6.12
N SER A 406 -12.12 -0.86 4.99
CA SER A 406 -10.83 -1.06 4.31
C SER A 406 -9.64 -0.50 5.12
N GLN A 407 -9.80 0.66 5.72
CA GLN A 407 -8.77 1.30 6.53
C GLN A 407 -8.42 0.51 7.80
N CYS A 408 -9.34 -0.29 8.34
CA CYS A 408 -9.01 -1.18 9.46
C CYS A 408 -7.87 -2.14 9.09
N LEU A 409 -7.89 -2.68 7.87
CA LEU A 409 -6.92 -3.68 7.41
C LEU A 409 -5.57 -3.08 6.98
N GLU A 410 -5.46 -1.77 6.85
CA GLU A 410 -4.18 -1.08 6.61
C GLU A 410 -3.25 -1.16 7.82
N CYS A 411 -3.81 -1.05 9.05
CA CYS A 411 -3.05 -1.26 10.29
C CYS A 411 -3.07 -2.73 10.75
N HIS A 412 -4.23 -3.41 10.60
CA HIS A 412 -4.35 -4.83 10.89
C HIS A 412 -3.81 -5.66 9.71
N THR A 413 -2.49 -5.64 9.53
CA THR A 413 -1.79 -6.29 8.43
C THR A 413 -1.76 -7.81 8.56
N SER A 414 -1.68 -8.53 7.43
CA SER A 414 -1.58 -10.00 7.45
C SER A 414 -0.27 -10.49 8.08
N ILE A 415 0.81 -9.73 7.92
CA ILE A 415 2.11 -10.07 8.48
C ILE A 415 2.14 -9.95 10.02
N ALA A 416 1.22 -9.19 10.63
CA ALA A 416 1.01 -9.08 12.06
C ALA A 416 -0.24 -9.88 12.52
N ASP A 417 -0.58 -10.94 11.79
CA ASP A 417 -1.70 -11.87 12.01
C ASP A 417 -3.07 -11.20 12.29
N ARG A 418 -3.23 -9.95 11.80
CA ARG A 418 -4.45 -9.13 11.90
C ARG A 418 -4.85 -8.70 13.31
N ALA A 419 -4.38 -9.34 14.37
CA ALA A 419 -4.86 -9.17 15.74
C ALA A 419 -3.93 -8.29 16.60
N LEU A 420 -3.82 -7.01 16.27
CA LEU A 420 -2.86 -6.07 16.88
C LEU A 420 -2.93 -6.02 18.41
N GLY A 421 -1.76 -6.20 19.04
CA GLY A 421 -1.57 -6.17 20.49
C GLY A 421 -1.95 -7.47 21.20
N LEU A 422 -2.40 -8.48 20.47
CA LEU A 422 -2.63 -9.84 21.00
C LEU A 422 -1.40 -10.69 20.72
N GLU A 423 -0.40 -10.49 21.56
CA GLU A 423 0.88 -11.20 21.59
C GLU A 423 1.30 -11.48 23.03
N SER A 424 2.12 -12.50 23.25
CA SER A 424 2.45 -12.99 24.59
C SER A 424 3.11 -11.91 25.45
N GLN A 425 4.04 -11.12 24.90
CA GLN A 425 4.74 -10.06 25.66
C GLN A 425 3.83 -8.89 26.07
N GLN A 426 2.85 -8.53 25.24
CA GLN A 426 1.86 -7.49 25.56
C GLN A 426 0.89 -7.93 26.63
N LEU A 427 0.53 -9.22 26.66
CA LEU A 427 -0.43 -9.79 27.58
C LEU A 427 0.20 -10.31 28.89
N ASP A 428 1.53 -10.39 28.97
CA ASP A 428 2.25 -10.85 30.16
C ASP A 428 2.22 -9.77 31.26
N ARG A 429 1.06 -9.65 31.88
CA ARG A 429 0.78 -8.72 32.98
C ARG A 429 -0.32 -9.26 33.88
N ASN A 430 -0.36 -8.76 35.13
CA ASN A 430 -1.50 -8.97 35.98
C ASN A 430 -2.69 -8.12 35.51
N PHE A 431 -3.85 -8.74 35.44
CA PHE A 431 -5.11 -8.13 35.06
C PHE A 431 -6.21 -8.51 36.03
N THR A 432 -7.03 -7.53 36.43
CA THR A 432 -8.20 -7.79 37.30
C THR A 432 -9.40 -8.03 36.40
N TYR A 433 -9.88 -9.27 36.37
CA TYR A 433 -11.03 -9.68 35.58
C TYR A 433 -12.32 -9.13 36.18
N PRO A 434 -13.07 -8.23 35.51
CA PRO A 434 -14.23 -7.55 36.10
C PRO A 434 -15.33 -8.50 36.57
N GLN A 435 -15.50 -9.62 35.86
CA GLN A 435 -16.57 -10.61 36.17
C GLN A 435 -16.33 -11.35 37.48
N THR A 436 -15.07 -11.53 37.88
CA THR A 436 -14.72 -12.34 39.07
C THR A 436 -14.01 -11.54 40.15
N THR A 437 -13.60 -10.31 39.85
CA THR A 437 -12.75 -9.44 40.70
C THR A 437 -11.38 -10.06 41.05
N ARG A 438 -10.99 -11.17 40.39
CA ARG A 438 -9.69 -11.82 40.60
C ARG A 438 -8.62 -11.15 39.77
N THR A 439 -7.46 -10.97 40.38
CA THR A 439 -6.26 -10.48 39.70
C THR A 439 -5.30 -11.63 39.46
N ALA A 440 -4.90 -11.86 38.22
CA ALA A 440 -3.93 -12.89 37.86
C ALA A 440 -3.19 -12.49 36.58
N ASN A 441 -2.04 -13.14 36.29
CA ASN A 441 -1.33 -12.97 35.04
C ASN A 441 -2.20 -13.44 33.87
N GLN A 442 -2.35 -12.59 32.85
CA GLN A 442 -3.26 -12.85 31.71
C GLN A 442 -2.81 -14.05 30.88
N VAL A 443 -1.51 -14.15 30.52
CA VAL A 443 -1.00 -15.28 29.73
C VAL A 443 -1.28 -16.59 30.42
N VAL A 444 -0.95 -16.67 31.71
CA VAL A 444 -1.19 -17.87 32.52
C VAL A 444 -2.69 -18.20 32.61
N THR A 445 -3.52 -17.18 32.84
CA THR A 445 -4.98 -17.37 32.97
C THR A 445 -5.58 -17.83 31.64
N LEU A 446 -5.31 -17.13 30.55
CA LEU A 446 -5.88 -17.44 29.23
C LEU A 446 -5.42 -18.81 28.70
N THR A 447 -4.18 -19.22 29.00
CA THR A 447 -3.70 -20.58 28.73
C THR A 447 -4.44 -21.62 29.58
N SER A 448 -4.59 -21.35 30.88
CA SER A 448 -5.23 -22.31 31.80
C SER A 448 -6.71 -22.55 31.49
N VAL A 449 -7.42 -21.54 31.00
CA VAL A 449 -8.84 -21.67 30.61
C VAL A 449 -9.03 -22.03 29.11
N GLY A 450 -7.95 -22.35 28.38
CA GLY A 450 -8.02 -22.85 27.02
C GLY A 450 -8.33 -21.79 25.95
N VAL A 451 -8.14 -20.50 26.24
CA VAL A 451 -8.31 -19.42 25.25
C VAL A 451 -7.15 -19.39 24.25
N VAL A 452 -5.96 -19.76 24.68
CA VAL A 452 -4.76 -19.82 23.85
C VAL A 452 -3.92 -21.04 24.17
N THR A 453 -3.26 -21.58 23.14
CA THR A 453 -2.27 -22.68 23.27
C THR A 453 -0.89 -22.22 22.80
N GLY A 454 0.15 -22.76 23.45
CA GLY A 454 1.54 -22.41 23.14
C GLY A 454 2.02 -21.08 23.72
N ALA A 455 1.16 -20.36 24.44
CA ALA A 455 1.58 -19.14 25.12
C ALA A 455 2.35 -19.45 26.41
N ASN A 456 3.51 -18.83 26.54
CA ASN A 456 4.32 -18.88 27.75
C ASN A 456 4.47 -17.46 28.30
N SER A 457 4.53 -17.34 29.61
CA SER A 457 4.95 -16.09 30.25
C SER A 457 6.41 -15.85 29.86
N THR A 458 6.65 -14.75 29.15
CA THR A 458 7.96 -14.30 28.71
C THR A 458 8.28 -13.00 29.44
N ALA A 459 9.43 -12.38 29.16
CA ALA A 459 9.66 -11.03 29.68
C ALA A 459 8.57 -10.07 29.13
N PRO A 460 7.80 -9.40 29.99
CA PRO A 460 6.73 -8.50 29.53
C PRO A 460 7.28 -7.34 28.71
N LEU A 461 6.54 -6.93 27.69
CA LEU A 461 6.83 -5.69 26.99
C LEU A 461 6.72 -4.52 27.98
N PRO A 462 7.73 -3.66 28.15
CA PRO A 462 7.66 -2.56 29.10
C PRO A 462 6.63 -1.51 28.68
N ASP A 463 5.96 -0.92 29.67
CA ASP A 463 5.16 0.28 29.43
C ASP A 463 6.10 1.42 28.99
N PRO A 464 5.88 2.04 27.81
CA PRO A 464 6.71 3.14 27.31
C PRO A 464 6.85 4.32 28.29
N PHE A 465 5.89 4.50 29.17
CA PHE A 465 5.84 5.62 30.12
C PHE A 465 6.21 5.26 31.55
N ASP A 466 6.51 3.99 31.84
CA ASP A 466 7.06 3.57 33.14
C ASP A 466 8.55 3.98 33.27
N THR A 467 8.81 5.09 33.95
CA THR A 467 10.17 5.64 34.12
C THR A 467 11.11 4.76 34.95
N SER A 468 10.60 3.71 35.59
CA SER A 468 11.44 2.72 36.28
C SER A 468 12.18 1.78 35.31
N LYS A 469 11.76 1.73 34.04
CA LYS A 469 12.37 0.90 32.98
C LYS A 469 13.43 1.68 32.20
N PRO A 470 14.43 0.98 31.63
CA PRO A 470 15.46 1.61 30.79
C PRO A 470 14.85 2.42 29.66
N LEU A 471 15.44 3.59 29.38
CA LEU A 471 14.96 4.50 28.33
C LEU A 471 14.90 3.83 26.95
N SER A 472 15.92 3.02 26.61
CA SER A 472 15.99 2.26 25.37
C SER A 472 14.81 1.28 25.23
N ASP A 473 14.48 0.57 26.29
CA ASP A 473 13.44 -0.44 26.25
C ASP A 473 12.06 0.20 26.12
N ARG A 474 11.84 1.32 26.82
CA ARG A 474 10.62 2.14 26.71
C ARG A 474 10.40 2.66 25.30
N ALA A 475 11.43 3.26 24.69
CA ALA A 475 11.37 3.79 23.34
C ALA A 475 11.15 2.68 22.29
N ARG A 476 11.81 1.54 22.46
CA ARG A 476 11.64 0.38 21.58
C ARG A 476 10.27 -0.29 21.75
N ALA A 477 9.73 -0.34 22.95
CA ALA A 477 8.35 -0.80 23.17
C ALA A 477 7.33 0.14 22.52
N TYR A 478 7.58 1.45 22.55
CA TYR A 478 6.75 2.43 21.86
C TYR A 478 6.79 2.22 20.33
N LEU A 479 7.98 2.05 19.74
CA LEU A 479 8.15 1.77 18.31
C LEU A 479 7.52 0.42 17.92
N HIS A 480 7.68 -0.61 18.73
CA HIS A 480 7.05 -1.90 18.51
C HIS A 480 5.54 -1.76 18.42
N THR A 481 4.92 -1.17 19.42
CA THR A 481 3.46 -1.09 19.49
C THR A 481 2.84 -0.19 18.43
N ASN A 482 3.49 0.94 18.10
CA ASN A 482 2.90 1.93 17.19
C ASN A 482 3.33 1.78 15.72
N CYS A 483 4.40 1.03 15.43
CA CYS A 483 5.01 1.01 14.10
C CYS A 483 5.26 -0.39 13.55
N SER A 484 5.53 -1.41 14.40
CA SER A 484 6.00 -2.73 13.94
C SER A 484 4.97 -3.54 13.16
N GLN A 485 3.67 -3.21 13.28
CA GLN A 485 2.62 -3.85 12.48
C GLN A 485 2.82 -3.63 10.96
N CYS A 486 3.49 -2.54 10.59
CA CYS A 486 3.85 -2.23 9.20
C CYS A 486 5.35 -2.32 8.96
N HIS A 487 6.18 -1.90 9.93
CA HIS A 487 7.64 -1.89 9.82
C HIS A 487 8.27 -3.16 10.41
N ARG A 488 8.16 -4.26 9.68
CA ARG A 488 8.78 -5.57 9.93
C ARG A 488 9.05 -6.27 8.59
N PRO A 489 9.91 -7.30 8.54
CA PRO A 489 10.13 -8.07 7.32
C PRO A 489 8.81 -8.58 6.72
N GLY A 490 8.60 -8.34 5.42
CA GLY A 490 7.34 -8.65 4.73
C GLY A 490 6.17 -7.70 5.03
N GLY A 491 6.40 -6.63 5.77
CA GLY A 491 5.41 -5.57 6.01
C GLY A 491 5.13 -4.71 4.76
N PRO A 492 4.03 -3.94 4.75
CA PRO A 492 3.58 -3.20 3.56
C PRO A 492 4.35 -1.89 3.33
N THR A 493 5.54 -1.72 3.90
CA THR A 493 6.32 -0.49 3.76
C THR A 493 7.56 -0.70 2.88
N PRO A 494 8.02 0.34 2.14
CA PRO A 494 9.22 0.24 1.31
C PRO A 494 10.50 0.11 2.13
N SER A 495 10.43 0.45 3.40
CA SER A 495 11.59 0.46 4.28
C SER A 495 11.87 -0.94 4.83
N ALA A 496 13.13 -1.36 4.74
CA ALA A 496 13.59 -2.62 5.32
C ALA A 496 13.72 -2.59 6.87
N MET A 497 13.10 -1.61 7.53
CA MET A 497 13.11 -1.50 9.00
C MET A 497 12.40 -2.67 9.65
N ASP A 498 12.96 -3.18 10.73
CA ASP A 498 12.27 -4.07 11.67
C ASP A 498 12.20 -3.40 13.05
N LEU A 499 11.02 -2.86 13.37
CA LEU A 499 10.78 -2.14 14.62
C LEU A 499 10.19 -3.01 15.74
N ARG A 500 10.19 -4.34 15.57
CA ARG A 500 9.79 -5.25 16.63
C ARG A 500 10.74 -5.17 17.82
N PHE A 501 10.19 -5.30 19.03
CA PHE A 501 10.93 -5.15 20.28
C PHE A 501 12.09 -6.17 20.40
N ASN A 502 11.87 -7.41 19.94
CA ASN A 502 12.86 -8.48 20.04
C ASN A 502 14.00 -8.39 19.00
N THR A 503 13.88 -7.54 17.98
CA THR A 503 14.95 -7.29 17.01
C THR A 503 16.03 -6.43 17.66
N ALA A 504 17.27 -6.90 17.75
CA ALA A 504 18.37 -6.10 18.31
C ALA A 504 18.49 -4.74 17.58
N PHE A 505 18.78 -3.64 18.31
CA PHE A 505 18.80 -2.29 17.71
C PHE A 505 19.72 -2.20 16.48
N ALA A 506 20.91 -2.81 16.53
CA ALA A 506 21.83 -2.86 15.40
C ALA A 506 21.26 -3.63 14.17
N ALA A 507 20.28 -4.50 14.38
CA ALA A 507 19.65 -5.30 13.33
C ALA A 507 18.30 -4.69 12.82
N THR A 508 17.85 -3.59 13.40
CA THR A 508 16.57 -2.95 13.01
C THR A 508 16.59 -2.32 11.63
N GLY A 509 17.75 -2.16 10.99
CA GLY A 509 17.89 -1.45 9.72
C GLY A 509 17.60 0.06 9.79
N THR A 510 17.65 0.67 11.01
CA THR A 510 17.33 2.08 11.19
C THR A 510 18.53 2.97 11.50
N CYS A 511 19.53 2.43 12.22
CA CYS A 511 20.62 3.22 12.76
C CYS A 511 21.59 3.70 11.67
N ASN A 512 21.77 5.00 11.52
CA ASN A 512 22.58 5.67 10.49
C ASN A 512 22.20 5.32 9.03
N VAL A 513 21.03 4.75 8.80
CA VAL A 513 20.52 4.42 7.47
C VAL A 513 19.86 5.65 6.85
N ALA A 514 20.17 5.95 5.59
CA ALA A 514 19.53 7.03 4.85
C ALA A 514 18.04 6.72 4.61
N PRO A 515 17.14 7.73 4.66
CA PRO A 515 15.73 7.53 4.37
C PRO A 515 15.52 7.23 2.88
N GLN A 516 14.62 6.30 2.56
CA GLN A 516 14.26 5.93 1.18
C GLN A 516 13.13 6.81 0.60
N SER A 517 12.29 7.40 1.47
CA SER A 517 11.12 8.20 1.09
C SER A 517 11.30 9.68 1.44
N GLY A 518 12.41 10.27 1.00
CA GLY A 518 12.71 11.68 1.20
C GLY A 518 13.24 12.03 2.59
N ASP A 519 13.94 13.17 2.67
CA ASP A 519 14.62 13.66 3.88
C ASP A 519 13.80 14.65 4.70
N LEU A 520 12.59 14.99 4.26
CA LEU A 520 11.66 15.93 4.91
C LEU A 520 12.24 17.33 5.14
N GLY A 521 13.20 17.75 4.30
CA GLY A 521 13.90 19.04 4.42
C GLY A 521 15.05 19.03 5.43
N VAL A 522 15.42 17.89 5.99
CA VAL A 522 16.57 17.75 6.92
C VAL A 522 17.91 17.82 6.18
N GLY A 523 17.91 17.45 4.89
CA GLY A 523 19.11 17.45 4.05
C GLY A 523 20.04 16.26 4.31
N ALA A 524 21.31 16.38 3.95
CA ALA A 524 22.29 15.29 3.98
C ALA A 524 22.51 14.63 5.37
N ALA A 525 22.11 15.29 6.45
CA ALA A 525 22.19 14.75 7.80
C ALA A 525 21.04 13.77 8.13
N ALA A 526 20.02 13.67 7.27
CA ALA A 526 18.86 12.81 7.50
C ALA A 526 19.25 11.35 7.58
N LYS A 527 18.83 10.69 8.66
CA LYS A 527 18.92 9.25 8.86
C LYS A 527 17.56 8.73 9.37
N LEU A 528 17.27 7.47 9.19
CA LEU A 528 16.10 6.88 9.83
C LEU A 528 16.16 7.08 11.34
N ILE A 529 17.27 6.70 11.97
CA ILE A 529 17.66 7.11 13.33
C ILE A 529 19.12 7.59 13.28
N ALA A 530 19.35 8.86 13.62
CA ALA A 530 20.67 9.48 13.76
C ALA A 530 21.08 9.50 15.24
N PRO A 531 21.98 8.63 15.72
CA PRO A 531 22.41 8.62 17.12
C PRO A 531 22.90 10.00 17.57
N GLY A 532 22.44 10.46 18.74
CA GLY A 532 22.76 11.77 19.30
C GLY A 532 22.09 12.96 18.62
N ALA A 533 21.20 12.74 17.62
CA ALA A 533 20.63 13.82 16.82
C ALA A 533 19.16 13.53 16.44
N SER A 534 18.25 13.65 17.40
CA SER A 534 16.81 13.40 17.19
C SER A 534 16.21 14.32 16.11
N ALA A 535 16.69 15.54 15.96
CA ALA A 535 16.25 16.48 14.93
C ALA A 535 16.56 16.00 13.50
N SER A 536 17.64 15.22 13.31
CA SER A 536 18.04 14.60 12.03
C SER A 536 17.42 13.21 11.83
N SER A 537 16.63 12.73 12.77
CA SER A 537 16.03 11.39 12.74
C SER A 537 14.64 11.42 12.12
N ILE A 538 14.48 10.78 10.96
CA ILE A 538 13.23 10.77 10.18
C ILE A 538 12.09 10.08 10.95
N VAL A 539 12.37 9.05 11.73
CA VAL A 539 11.36 8.40 12.60
C VAL A 539 10.72 9.42 13.54
N VAL A 540 11.48 10.32 14.15
CA VAL A 540 10.97 11.39 15.01
C VAL A 540 10.21 12.44 14.21
N ASN A 541 10.78 12.86 13.07
CA ASN A 541 10.18 13.89 12.23
C ASN A 541 8.80 13.44 11.72
N ARG A 542 8.65 12.17 11.29
CA ARG A 542 7.37 11.61 10.86
C ARG A 542 6.39 11.40 12.03
N ALA A 543 6.86 10.94 13.18
CA ALA A 543 6.00 10.76 14.37
C ALA A 543 5.45 12.09 14.90
N ASN A 544 6.16 13.19 14.68
CA ASN A 544 5.81 14.53 15.18
C ASN A 544 4.95 15.37 14.22
N ARG A 545 4.27 14.74 13.26
CA ARG A 545 3.41 15.43 12.29
C ARG A 545 2.18 14.59 11.92
N ARG A 546 1.17 15.27 11.34
CA ARG A 546 -0.08 14.65 10.87
C ARG A 546 -0.49 15.18 9.50
N ASP A 547 0.48 15.62 8.71
CA ASP A 547 0.35 15.89 7.28
C ASP A 547 0.58 14.60 6.47
N GLU A 548 0.68 14.70 5.15
CA GLU A 548 0.91 13.59 4.21
C GLU A 548 2.18 12.78 4.49
N HIS A 549 3.10 13.31 5.27
CA HIS A 549 4.34 12.65 5.69
C HIS A 549 4.28 12.11 7.12
N GLY A 550 3.16 12.30 7.80
CA GLY A 550 2.96 11.87 9.19
C GLY A 550 2.95 10.36 9.37
N MET A 551 3.42 9.88 10.54
CA MET A 551 3.30 8.48 10.96
C MET A 551 2.68 8.40 12.37
N PRO A 552 1.73 7.50 12.59
CA PRO A 552 1.12 6.59 11.60
C PRO A 552 0.30 7.36 10.55
N PRO A 553 0.17 6.83 9.32
CA PRO A 553 -0.55 7.52 8.24
C PRO A 553 -2.07 7.52 8.44
N LEU A 554 -2.55 6.70 9.37
CA LEU A 554 -3.96 6.50 9.67
C LEU A 554 -4.18 6.24 11.17
N GLY A 555 -5.40 6.48 11.65
CA GLY A 555 -5.83 6.12 13.02
C GLY A 555 -5.50 7.15 14.08
N SER A 556 -4.92 8.29 13.71
CA SER A 556 -4.62 9.40 14.62
C SER A 556 -4.56 10.73 13.87
N LEU A 557 -5.21 11.74 14.41
CA LEU A 557 -5.18 13.13 13.92
C LEU A 557 -4.36 14.05 14.84
N ALA A 558 -4.03 13.60 16.05
CA ALA A 558 -3.23 14.32 17.01
C ALA A 558 -1.85 13.66 17.22
N VAL A 559 -0.81 14.48 17.34
CA VAL A 559 0.54 14.00 17.65
C VAL A 559 0.60 13.49 19.09
N ASP A 560 1.18 12.29 19.28
CA ASP A 560 1.56 11.81 20.61
C ASP A 560 2.82 12.54 21.10
N THR A 561 2.63 13.67 21.75
CA THR A 561 3.73 14.49 22.22
C THR A 561 4.61 13.79 23.28
N ALA A 562 3.99 12.91 24.09
CA ALA A 562 4.73 12.11 25.09
C ALA A 562 5.59 11.05 24.41
N GLY A 563 5.04 10.33 23.41
CA GLY A 563 5.76 9.35 22.62
C GLY A 563 6.90 9.99 21.80
N VAL A 564 6.65 11.12 21.16
CA VAL A 564 7.69 11.88 20.45
C VAL A 564 8.81 12.34 21.40
N THR A 565 8.47 12.82 22.60
CA THR A 565 9.46 13.22 23.60
C THR A 565 10.30 12.03 24.07
N LEU A 566 9.68 10.88 24.27
CA LEU A 566 10.37 9.63 24.60
C LEU A 566 11.38 9.25 23.51
N LEU A 567 10.95 9.26 22.24
CA LEU A 567 11.83 8.93 21.11
C LEU A 567 13.01 9.93 20.99
N LYS A 568 12.76 11.23 21.13
CA LYS A 568 13.81 12.26 21.14
C LYS A 568 14.83 11.99 22.25
N SER A 569 14.36 11.82 23.48
CA SER A 569 15.24 11.58 24.63
C SER A 569 16.10 10.34 24.45
N TRP A 570 15.51 9.27 23.91
CA TRP A 570 16.26 8.04 23.63
C TRP A 570 17.32 8.27 22.55
N ILE A 571 16.94 8.82 21.40
CA ILE A 571 17.85 9.02 20.27
C ILE A 571 19.00 9.96 20.64
N ASP A 572 18.71 11.05 21.38
CA ASP A 572 19.72 12.00 21.83
C ASP A 572 20.69 11.37 22.86
N SER A 573 20.28 10.31 23.56
CA SER A 573 21.15 9.55 24.47
C SER A 573 22.03 8.51 23.75
N LEU A 574 21.79 8.20 22.48
CA LEU A 574 22.58 7.22 21.75
C LEU A 574 23.96 7.76 21.37
N THR A 575 24.99 6.98 21.65
CA THR A 575 26.38 7.28 21.27
C THR A 575 26.84 6.56 20.00
N GLY A 576 25.98 5.71 19.44
CA GLY A 576 26.24 4.92 18.23
C GLY A 576 25.17 3.86 18.00
N CYS A 577 25.39 3.02 17.02
CA CYS A 577 24.58 1.85 16.72
C CYS A 577 25.05 0.64 17.55
#